data_0810e6c8109dc5a0405c064bc915a861
#
_entry.id   0810e6c8109dc5a0405c064bc915a861
#
_cell.length_a   1.000
_cell.length_b   1.000
_cell.length_c   1.000
_cell.angle_alpha   90.00
_cell.angle_beta   90.00
_cell.angle_gamma   90.00
#
_symmetry.space_group_name_H-M   'P 1'
#
loop_
_entity.id
_entity.type
_entity.pdbx_description
1 polymer ?
#
loop_
_entity_poly.entity_id
_entity_poly.type
_entity_poly.pdbx_seq_one_letter_code
_entity_poly.pdbx_strand_id
1 'polypeptide(L)'
;MTSTLTVDLGDRSYPIVIGEGLLERGDLLSPVVAGRSVALVTNQTVGPLYASRLARTLARDAAQCIEINLPDGEQHKHWQTLNTVFDALLANRFDRKSVIVALGGGVVGDIAGFAAAVYQRGIDFIQVPTTLLAQVDSSVGGKTGINHPMGKNMVDRKSTRLNSSHQIISY
;
A
#
# COMPACT_ATOMS: atom_id res chain seq x y z
N MET A 1 18.35 -0.20 -14.64
CA MET A 1 17.68 0.84 -15.48
C MET A 1 16.30 1.08 -14.88
N THR A 2 15.87 2.34 -14.72
CA THR A 2 14.55 2.67 -14.13
C THR A 2 13.66 3.23 -15.22
N SER A 3 12.42 2.76 -15.32
CA SER A 3 11.39 3.26 -16.23
C SER A 3 10.23 3.83 -15.44
N THR A 4 9.63 4.90 -15.93
CA THR A 4 8.44 5.50 -15.30
C THR A 4 7.33 5.60 -16.33
N LEU A 5 6.18 5.04 -16.00
CA LEU A 5 4.94 5.16 -16.76
C LEU A 5 3.98 6.06 -15.97
N THR A 6 3.25 6.91 -16.65
CA THR A 6 2.21 7.72 -16.00
C THR A 6 0.84 7.19 -16.38
N VAL A 7 0.03 6.88 -15.38
CA VAL A 7 -1.40 6.63 -15.58
C VAL A 7 -2.09 7.97 -15.56
N ASP A 8 -2.52 8.43 -16.73
CA ASP A 8 -3.16 9.73 -16.88
C ASP A 8 -4.65 9.65 -16.53
N LEU A 9 -5.01 10.30 -15.44
CA LEU A 9 -6.38 10.42 -14.92
C LEU A 9 -6.70 11.89 -14.57
N GLY A 10 -6.08 12.84 -15.26
CA GLY A 10 -6.17 14.26 -14.93
C GLY A 10 -5.56 14.55 -13.57
N ASP A 11 -6.29 15.22 -12.68
CA ASP A 11 -5.83 15.57 -11.32
C ASP A 11 -5.48 14.36 -10.42
N ARG A 12 -5.81 13.14 -10.87
CA ARG A 12 -5.55 11.89 -10.16
C ARG A 12 -4.50 11.02 -10.84
N SER A 13 -3.74 11.60 -11.75
CA SER A 13 -2.64 10.91 -12.42
C SER A 13 -1.58 10.46 -11.42
N TYR A 14 -1.00 9.29 -11.65
CA TYR A 14 0.02 8.75 -10.77
C TYR A 14 1.12 8.03 -11.55
N PRO A 15 2.36 8.00 -11.03
CA PRO A 15 3.45 7.29 -11.65
C PRO A 15 3.44 5.80 -11.29
N ILE A 16 3.86 4.97 -12.25
CA ILE A 16 4.30 3.59 -12.04
C ILE A 16 5.79 3.57 -12.31
N VAL A 17 6.59 3.32 -11.28
CA VAL A 17 8.05 3.26 -11.38
C VAL A 17 8.49 1.80 -11.38
N ILE A 18 9.25 1.40 -12.41
CA ILE A 18 9.69 0.02 -12.63
C ILE A 18 11.21 -0.02 -12.69
N GLY A 19 11.85 -0.89 -11.91
CA GLY A 19 13.31 -1.02 -11.95
C GLY A 19 13.87 -1.85 -10.80
N GLU A 20 15.18 -1.99 -10.79
CA GLU A 20 15.92 -2.69 -9.77
C GLU A 20 16.25 -1.77 -8.58
N GLY A 21 16.25 -2.33 -7.37
CA GLY A 21 16.70 -1.64 -6.16
C GLY A 21 15.82 -0.48 -5.71
N LEU A 22 14.58 -0.37 -6.19
CA LEU A 22 13.70 0.77 -5.93
C LEU A 22 13.29 0.90 -4.46
N LEU A 23 13.33 -0.18 -3.68
CA LEU A 23 13.01 -0.15 -2.24
C LEU A 23 13.98 0.73 -1.43
N GLU A 24 15.16 1.00 -1.97
CA GLU A 24 16.19 1.83 -1.33
C GLU A 24 16.22 3.27 -1.87
N ARG A 25 15.39 3.55 -2.88
CA ARG A 25 15.28 4.85 -3.55
C ARG A 25 14.37 5.79 -2.77
N GLY A 26 14.93 6.42 -1.72
CA GLY A 26 14.21 7.38 -0.90
C GLY A 26 13.66 8.57 -1.69
N ASP A 27 14.37 9.00 -2.74
CA ASP A 27 13.95 10.08 -3.63
C ASP A 27 12.58 9.84 -4.31
N LEU A 28 12.21 8.57 -4.54
CA LEU A 28 10.91 8.21 -5.10
C LEU A 28 9.78 8.27 -4.07
N LEU A 29 10.09 8.02 -2.81
CA LEU A 29 9.12 7.94 -1.72
C LEU A 29 8.97 9.28 -0.98
N SER A 30 10.07 10.01 -0.81
CA SER A 30 10.13 11.26 -0.06
C SER A 30 9.02 12.27 -0.43
N PRO A 31 8.68 12.51 -1.70
CA PRO A 31 7.62 13.46 -2.05
C PRO A 31 6.25 13.13 -1.43
N VAL A 32 6.02 11.85 -1.09
CA VAL A 32 4.75 11.39 -0.54
C VAL A 32 4.81 11.22 0.98
N VAL A 33 5.96 10.82 1.53
CA VAL A 33 6.06 10.40 2.94
C VAL A 33 6.72 11.43 3.87
N ALA A 34 7.38 12.46 3.32
CA ALA A 34 8.13 13.42 4.13
C ALA A 34 7.27 14.12 5.19
N GLY A 35 7.69 14.02 6.46
CA GLY A 35 7.02 14.61 7.61
C GLY A 35 5.66 13.97 7.96
N ARG A 36 5.32 12.83 7.36
CA ARG A 36 4.02 12.18 7.54
C ARG A 36 4.14 10.87 8.35
N SER A 37 3.04 10.43 8.94
CA SER A 37 2.94 9.10 9.55
C SER A 37 2.75 8.05 8.45
N VAL A 38 3.58 7.02 8.47
CA VAL A 38 3.60 5.95 7.45
C VAL A 38 3.32 4.59 8.08
N ALA A 39 2.32 3.88 7.55
CA ALA A 39 2.05 2.49 7.90
C ALA A 39 2.50 1.58 6.76
N LEU A 40 3.56 0.82 7.00
CA LEU A 40 4.03 -0.25 6.10
C LEU A 40 3.24 -1.51 6.39
N VAL A 41 2.32 -1.85 5.49
CA VAL A 41 1.50 -3.07 5.58
C VAL A 41 2.14 -4.16 4.71
N THR A 42 2.43 -5.30 5.32
CA THR A 42 3.01 -6.47 4.66
C THR A 42 2.40 -7.76 5.22
N ASN A 43 2.94 -8.91 4.89
CA ASN A 43 2.52 -10.18 5.44
C ASN A 43 3.70 -11.02 5.95
N GLN A 44 3.37 -12.13 6.62
CA GLN A 44 4.36 -13.02 7.25
C GLN A 44 5.36 -13.65 6.27
N THR A 45 5.02 -13.74 4.98
CA THR A 45 5.88 -14.30 3.93
C THR A 45 6.80 -13.22 3.33
N VAL A 46 6.26 -12.05 3.01
CA VAL A 46 7.00 -10.97 2.31
C VAL A 46 7.78 -10.10 3.29
N GLY A 47 7.24 -9.87 4.48
CA GLY A 47 7.85 -9.02 5.51
C GLY A 47 9.31 -9.36 5.80
N PRO A 48 9.63 -10.63 6.15
CA PRO A 48 11.00 -11.04 6.43
C PRO A 48 12.00 -10.82 5.30
N LEU A 49 11.53 -10.76 4.05
CA LEU A 49 12.37 -10.61 2.87
C LEU A 49 12.68 -9.14 2.54
N TYR A 50 11.71 -8.25 2.73
CA TYR A 50 11.80 -6.90 2.15
C TYR A 50 11.44 -5.76 3.11
N ALA A 51 10.65 -6.01 4.18
CA ALA A 51 10.11 -4.94 5.01
C ALA A 51 11.19 -4.10 5.68
N SER A 52 12.23 -4.72 6.23
CA SER A 52 13.31 -3.99 6.90
C SER A 52 14.08 -3.03 5.98
N ARG A 53 14.22 -3.37 4.70
CA ARG A 53 14.87 -2.50 3.69
C ARG A 53 14.00 -1.30 3.40
N LEU A 54 12.72 -1.53 3.10
CA LEU A 54 11.77 -0.47 2.80
C LEU A 54 11.50 0.42 4.01
N ALA A 55 11.32 -0.16 5.20
CA ALA A 55 11.10 0.59 6.43
C ALA A 55 12.25 1.57 6.75
N ARG A 56 13.51 1.13 6.54
CA ARG A 56 14.68 2.03 6.70
C ARG A 56 14.66 3.20 5.72
N THR A 57 14.20 2.97 4.50
CA THR A 57 14.08 4.04 3.49
C THR A 57 12.97 5.01 3.86
N LEU A 58 11.81 4.50 4.26
CA LEU A 58 10.68 5.32 4.70
C LEU A 58 10.99 6.16 5.94
N ALA A 59 11.68 5.56 6.93
CA ALA A 59 12.00 6.21 8.20
C ALA A 59 12.99 7.39 8.08
N ARG A 60 13.65 7.57 6.93
CA ARG A 60 14.54 8.72 6.71
C ARG A 60 13.78 10.03 6.67
N ASP A 61 12.59 10.01 6.08
CA ASP A 61 11.83 11.22 5.80
C ASP A 61 10.47 11.25 6.51
N ALA A 62 9.93 10.10 6.93
CA ALA A 62 8.67 10.01 7.65
C ALA A 62 8.78 10.55 9.09
N ALA A 63 7.73 11.17 9.61
CA ALA A 63 7.64 11.57 11.00
C ALA A 63 7.56 10.36 11.94
N GLN A 64 6.89 9.31 11.52
CA GLN A 64 6.90 7.99 12.14
C GLN A 64 6.66 6.91 11.09
N CYS A 65 7.16 5.72 11.32
CA CYS A 65 6.91 4.56 10.48
C CYS A 65 6.58 3.35 11.37
N ILE A 66 5.42 2.75 11.15
CA ILE A 66 5.03 1.49 11.82
C ILE A 66 4.93 0.38 10.81
N GLU A 67 5.19 -0.85 11.22
CA GLU A 67 4.99 -2.06 10.42
C GLU A 67 3.76 -2.81 10.90
N ILE A 68 2.89 -3.19 9.95
CA ILE A 68 1.70 -3.99 10.20
C ILE A 68 1.85 -5.30 9.41
N ASN A 69 1.99 -6.40 10.12
CA ASN A 69 2.26 -7.70 9.53
C ASN A 69 0.97 -8.54 9.53
N LEU A 70 0.43 -8.78 8.33
CA LEU A 70 -0.81 -9.53 8.13
C LEU A 70 -0.52 -11.03 7.99
N PRO A 71 -1.49 -11.90 8.33
CA PRO A 71 -1.40 -13.30 7.95
C PRO A 71 -1.41 -13.45 6.42
N ASP A 72 -0.74 -14.48 5.91
CA ASP A 72 -0.65 -14.74 4.48
C ASP A 72 -1.83 -15.59 3.98
N GLY A 73 -2.29 -15.32 2.78
CA GLY A 73 -3.28 -16.10 2.05
C GLY A 73 -4.62 -15.40 1.86
N GLU A 74 -5.30 -15.80 0.78
CA GLU A 74 -6.60 -15.24 0.36
C GLU A 74 -7.70 -15.41 1.42
N GLN A 75 -7.64 -16.47 2.24
CA GLN A 75 -8.59 -16.72 3.33
C GLN A 75 -8.58 -15.63 4.40
N HIS A 76 -7.52 -14.84 4.47
CA HIS A 76 -7.39 -13.72 5.41
C HIS A 76 -7.85 -12.37 4.85
N LYS A 77 -8.32 -12.35 3.60
CA LYS A 77 -8.82 -11.13 2.95
C LYS A 77 -10.25 -10.81 3.39
N HIS A 78 -10.44 -10.45 4.64
CA HIS A 78 -11.75 -10.24 5.27
C HIS A 78 -11.72 -9.14 6.34
N TRP A 79 -12.90 -8.82 6.90
CA TRP A 79 -13.10 -7.74 7.87
C TRP A 79 -12.19 -7.81 9.09
N GLN A 80 -11.97 -9.00 9.66
CA GLN A 80 -11.16 -9.15 10.87
C GLN A 80 -9.71 -8.71 10.61
N THR A 81 -9.14 -9.12 9.49
CA THR A 81 -7.79 -8.70 9.07
C THR A 81 -7.74 -7.19 8.76
N LEU A 82 -8.77 -6.66 8.11
CA LEU A 82 -8.87 -5.23 7.88
C LEU A 82 -8.92 -4.44 9.19
N ASN A 83 -9.66 -4.91 10.19
CA ASN A 83 -9.74 -4.26 11.49
C ASN A 83 -8.38 -4.20 12.19
N THR A 84 -7.51 -5.20 12.03
CA THR A 84 -6.16 -5.12 12.62
C THR A 84 -5.35 -3.95 12.05
N VAL A 85 -5.58 -3.59 10.78
CA VAL A 85 -4.97 -2.40 10.18
C VAL A 85 -5.53 -1.14 10.83
N PHE A 86 -6.85 -1.03 10.97
CA PHE A 86 -7.46 0.15 11.60
C PHE A 86 -7.05 0.32 13.06
N ASP A 87 -7.02 -0.76 13.83
CA ASP A 87 -6.58 -0.74 15.23
C ASP A 87 -5.15 -0.22 15.36
N ALA A 88 -4.24 -0.67 14.48
CA ALA A 88 -2.87 -0.20 14.46
C ALA A 88 -2.77 1.30 14.09
N LEU A 89 -3.53 1.75 13.09
CA LEU A 89 -3.56 3.16 12.69
C LEU A 89 -4.09 4.05 13.82
N LEU A 90 -5.18 3.66 14.46
CA LEU A 90 -5.81 4.42 15.55
C LEU A 90 -4.93 4.45 16.81
N ALA A 91 -4.35 3.31 17.19
CA ALA A 91 -3.46 3.22 18.34
C ALA A 91 -2.22 4.11 18.20
N ASN A 92 -1.74 4.30 16.98
CA ASN A 92 -0.60 5.14 16.66
C ASN A 92 -0.98 6.56 16.21
N ARG A 93 -2.24 6.97 16.39
CA ARG A 93 -2.75 8.32 16.14
C ARG A 93 -2.53 8.80 14.69
N PHE A 94 -2.70 7.91 13.73
CA PHE A 94 -2.66 8.26 12.31
C PHE A 94 -3.80 9.22 11.96
N ASP A 95 -3.49 10.25 11.19
CA ASP A 95 -4.42 11.29 10.78
C ASP A 95 -4.73 11.24 9.26
N ARG A 96 -5.45 12.24 8.74
CA ARG A 96 -5.81 12.34 7.32
C ARG A 96 -4.63 12.57 6.38
N LYS A 97 -3.48 12.99 6.91
CA LYS A 97 -2.25 13.22 6.14
C LYS A 97 -1.34 11.99 6.14
N SER A 98 -1.72 10.95 6.85
CA SER A 98 -0.96 9.71 6.92
C SER A 98 -0.95 8.96 5.59
N VAL A 99 -0.01 8.04 5.44
CA VAL A 99 0.19 7.25 4.22
C VAL A 99 0.19 5.77 4.58
N ILE A 100 -0.49 4.95 3.79
CA ILE A 100 -0.32 3.50 3.83
C ILE A 100 0.58 3.07 2.67
N VAL A 101 1.59 2.26 2.97
CA VAL A 101 2.47 1.61 2.00
C VAL A 101 2.20 0.11 2.03
N ALA A 102 1.68 -0.46 0.95
CA ALA A 102 1.45 -1.89 0.82
C ALA A 102 2.66 -2.58 0.18
N LEU A 103 3.30 -3.48 0.90
CA LEU A 103 4.41 -4.29 0.42
C LEU A 103 3.98 -5.76 0.36
N GLY A 104 3.61 -6.25 -0.82
CA GLY A 104 3.13 -7.63 -0.95
C GLY A 104 2.46 -7.95 -2.27
N GLY A 105 1.80 -9.09 -2.30
CA GLY A 105 0.95 -9.51 -3.41
C GLY A 105 -0.43 -8.86 -3.40
N GLY A 106 -1.35 -9.36 -4.23
CA GLY A 106 -2.69 -8.81 -4.40
C GLY A 106 -3.51 -8.74 -3.11
N VAL A 107 -3.39 -9.74 -2.22
CA VAL A 107 -4.11 -9.76 -0.94
C VAL A 107 -3.71 -8.59 -0.04
N VAL A 108 -2.40 -8.36 0.11
CA VAL A 108 -1.89 -7.22 0.89
C VAL A 108 -2.30 -5.90 0.24
N GLY A 109 -2.14 -5.79 -1.08
CA GLY A 109 -2.53 -4.60 -1.84
C GLY A 109 -4.01 -4.27 -1.69
N ASP A 110 -4.89 -5.27 -1.76
CA ASP A 110 -6.34 -5.10 -1.64
C ASP A 110 -6.76 -4.69 -0.23
N ILE A 111 -6.25 -5.35 0.81
CA ILE A 111 -6.57 -5.01 2.22
C ILE A 111 -6.05 -3.60 2.55
N ALA A 112 -4.79 -3.32 2.27
CA ALA A 112 -4.16 -2.04 2.57
C ALA A 112 -4.78 -0.89 1.75
N GLY A 113 -5.06 -1.13 0.47
CA GLY A 113 -5.71 -0.15 -0.39
C GLY A 113 -7.14 0.14 0.02
N PHE A 114 -7.91 -0.89 0.42
CA PHE A 114 -9.25 -0.69 0.97
C PHE A 114 -9.20 0.07 2.30
N ALA A 115 -8.25 -0.28 3.19
CA ALA A 115 -8.04 0.47 4.42
C ALA A 115 -7.75 1.95 4.13
N ALA A 116 -6.82 2.24 3.22
CA ALA A 116 -6.50 3.61 2.82
C ALA A 116 -7.71 4.36 2.26
N ALA A 117 -8.54 3.69 1.46
CA ALA A 117 -9.70 4.29 0.82
C ALA A 117 -10.83 4.66 1.78
N VAL A 118 -10.94 3.99 2.93
CA VAL A 118 -12.03 4.22 3.89
C VAL A 118 -11.58 4.87 5.20
N TYR A 119 -10.31 4.74 5.59
CA TYR A 119 -9.79 5.35 6.80
C TYR A 119 -9.90 6.87 6.72
N GLN A 120 -10.59 7.48 7.70
CA GLN A 120 -10.82 8.94 7.76
C GLN A 120 -11.30 9.59 6.45
N ARG A 121 -12.08 8.87 5.64
CA ARG A 121 -12.60 9.28 4.32
C ARG A 121 -11.57 9.24 3.18
N GLY A 122 -10.47 8.57 3.39
CA GLY A 122 -9.38 8.34 2.44
C GLY A 122 -8.08 9.02 2.84
N ILE A 123 -7.01 8.23 2.83
CA ILE A 123 -5.62 8.68 3.02
C ILE A 123 -4.79 8.20 1.84
N ASP A 124 -3.58 8.75 1.71
CA ASP A 124 -2.68 8.42 0.61
C ASP A 124 -2.17 6.97 0.67
N PHE A 125 -1.90 6.42 -0.50
CA PHE A 125 -1.58 5.01 -0.66
C PHE A 125 -0.42 4.82 -1.64
N ILE A 126 0.57 4.03 -1.26
CA ILE A 126 1.66 3.58 -2.12
C ILE A 126 1.61 2.06 -2.23
N GLN A 127 1.72 1.53 -3.43
CA GLN A 127 1.74 0.11 -3.68
C GLN A 127 3.11 -0.36 -4.16
N VAL A 128 3.64 -1.37 -3.47
CA VAL A 128 4.91 -2.03 -3.77
C VAL A 128 4.63 -3.52 -4.00
N PRO A 129 4.20 -3.89 -5.22
CA PRO A 129 3.82 -5.26 -5.53
C PRO A 129 5.05 -6.18 -5.60
N THR A 130 4.95 -7.35 -4.96
CA THR A 130 6.03 -8.34 -4.87
C THR A 130 5.76 -9.64 -5.60
N THR A 131 4.58 -9.80 -6.18
CA THR A 131 4.24 -10.96 -7.04
C THR A 131 4.02 -10.50 -8.46
N LEU A 132 4.32 -11.38 -9.44
CA LEU A 132 4.12 -11.06 -10.86
C LEU A 132 2.68 -10.63 -11.14
N LEU A 133 1.70 -11.37 -10.61
CA LEU A 133 0.29 -11.02 -10.80
C LEU A 133 -0.05 -9.64 -10.24
N ALA A 134 0.49 -9.29 -9.07
CA ALA A 134 0.28 -7.97 -8.52
C ALA A 134 0.95 -6.87 -9.36
N GLN A 135 2.13 -7.14 -9.90
CA GLN A 135 2.87 -6.18 -10.73
C GLN A 135 2.15 -5.83 -12.04
N VAL A 136 1.50 -6.82 -12.67
CA VAL A 136 0.90 -6.65 -14.02
C VAL A 136 -0.60 -6.42 -14.01
N ASP A 137 -1.30 -6.70 -12.92
CA ASP A 137 -2.77 -6.66 -12.85
C ASP A 137 -3.29 -5.99 -11.59
N SER A 138 -3.22 -6.64 -10.42
CA SER A 138 -3.99 -6.23 -9.25
C SER A 138 -3.55 -4.89 -8.65
N SER A 139 -2.34 -4.43 -8.89
CA SER A 139 -1.85 -3.13 -8.43
C SER A 139 -2.19 -1.96 -9.39
N VAL A 140 -2.68 -2.26 -10.59
CA VAL A 140 -3.02 -1.25 -11.58
C VAL A 140 -4.54 -1.00 -11.56
N GLY A 141 -4.95 0.26 -11.53
CA GLY A 141 -6.36 0.66 -11.66
C GLY A 141 -7.12 0.92 -10.36
N GLY A 142 -6.48 0.85 -9.19
CA GLY A 142 -7.05 1.31 -7.91
C GLY A 142 -8.27 0.52 -7.42
N LYS A 143 -8.48 -0.70 -7.91
CA LYS A 143 -9.51 -1.61 -7.40
C LYS A 143 -8.98 -2.25 -6.12
N THR A 144 -9.70 -2.08 -5.03
CA THR A 144 -9.36 -2.67 -3.73
C THR A 144 -10.61 -3.22 -3.08
N GLY A 145 -10.50 -4.30 -2.35
CA GLY A 145 -11.68 -4.92 -1.74
C GLY A 145 -11.32 -6.07 -0.81
N ILE A 146 -12.33 -6.51 -0.08
CA ILE A 146 -12.25 -7.65 0.80
C ILE A 146 -13.33 -8.68 0.48
N ASN A 147 -13.11 -9.89 0.94
CA ASN A 147 -14.05 -10.99 0.76
C ASN A 147 -15.14 -10.96 1.83
N HIS A 148 -16.31 -11.40 1.44
CA HIS A 148 -17.42 -11.70 2.32
C HIS A 148 -17.67 -13.22 2.32
N PRO A 149 -18.20 -13.84 3.38
CA PRO A 149 -18.55 -15.27 3.37
C PRO A 149 -19.41 -15.70 2.18
N MET A 150 -20.20 -14.78 1.63
CA MET A 150 -21.07 -15.02 0.48
C MET A 150 -20.42 -14.82 -0.88
N GLY A 151 -19.13 -14.37 -0.94
CA GLY A 151 -18.44 -14.20 -2.21
C GLY A 151 -17.14 -13.42 -2.11
N LYS A 152 -16.26 -13.64 -3.11
CA LYS A 152 -14.98 -12.93 -3.23
C LYS A 152 -15.19 -11.49 -3.71
N ASN A 153 -14.41 -10.55 -3.14
CA ASN A 153 -14.40 -9.14 -3.54
C ASN A 153 -15.78 -8.46 -3.53
N MET A 154 -16.70 -8.95 -2.68
CA MET A 154 -18.07 -8.42 -2.62
C MET A 154 -18.17 -7.09 -1.88
N VAL A 155 -17.15 -6.73 -1.12
CA VAL A 155 -17.04 -5.43 -0.46
C VAL A 155 -15.83 -4.74 -1.04
N ASP A 156 -16.08 -3.88 -2.00
CA ASP A 156 -15.04 -3.16 -2.73
C ASP A 156 -15.21 -1.65 -2.63
N ARG A 157 -14.15 -0.96 -2.94
CA ARG A 157 -14.17 0.47 -3.19
C ARG A 157 -13.26 0.77 -4.37
N LYS A 158 -13.84 1.30 -5.43
CA LYS A 158 -13.04 1.97 -6.45
C LYS A 158 -12.52 3.25 -5.83
N SER A 159 -11.23 3.37 -5.70
CA SER A 159 -10.61 4.55 -5.12
C SER A 159 -10.85 5.77 -6.01
N THR A 160 -11.92 6.49 -5.72
CA THR A 160 -12.22 7.78 -6.37
C THR A 160 -11.45 8.94 -5.74
N ARG A 161 -10.69 8.68 -4.66
CA ARG A 161 -9.99 9.70 -3.87
C ARG A 161 -8.56 9.32 -3.47
N LEU A 162 -7.91 8.39 -4.17
CA LEU A 162 -6.46 8.29 -3.99
C LEU A 162 -5.83 9.51 -4.67
N ASN A 163 -5.67 10.57 -3.91
CA ASN A 163 -5.00 11.79 -4.35
C ASN A 163 -3.52 11.58 -4.66
N SER A 164 -2.99 10.40 -4.32
CA SER A 164 -1.64 9.98 -4.69
C SER A 164 -1.51 8.47 -4.52
N SER A 165 -1.91 7.69 -5.51
CA SER A 165 -1.45 6.32 -5.59
C SER A 165 -0.13 6.33 -6.36
N HIS A 166 0.93 5.87 -5.71
CA HIS A 166 2.21 5.62 -6.36
C HIS A 166 2.41 4.12 -6.42
N GLN A 167 2.90 3.63 -7.55
CA GLN A 167 3.25 2.24 -7.70
C GLN A 167 4.76 2.12 -7.95
N ILE A 168 5.41 1.32 -7.13
CA ILE A 168 6.85 1.06 -7.23
C ILE A 168 7.03 -0.43 -7.44
N ILE A 169 7.43 -0.84 -8.64
CA ILE A 169 7.73 -2.22 -9.00
C ILE A 169 9.25 -2.41 -8.95
N SER A 170 9.73 -3.06 -7.90
CA SER A 170 11.15 -3.43 -7.74
C SER A 170 11.36 -4.92 -7.98
N TYR A 171 12.39 -5.30 -8.71
CA TYR A 171 12.84 -6.69 -8.95
C TYR A 171 14.34 -6.82 -8.69
#